data_bfa1db1ee30417a6857614cbae9c35c9
#
_entry.id   bfa1db1ee30417a6857614cbae9c35c9
#
_cell.length_a   1.000
_cell.length_b   1.000
_cell.length_c   1.000
_cell.angle_alpha   90.00
_cell.angle_beta   90.00
_cell.angle_gamma   90.00
#
_symmetry.space_group_name_H-M   'P 1'
#
loop_
_entity.id
_entity.type
_entity.pdbx_description
1 polymer ?
#
loop_
_entity_poly.entity_id
_entity_poly.type
_entity_poly.pdbx_seq_one_letter_code
_entity_poly.pdbx_strand_id
1 'polypeptide(L)'
;MGVATLIDEVGVDVAAHVAEDLGKAFGERFSGGNPEVLKSMVAANCLGRKSGKGMYIYDGGKGERPLNSESEEIFKKFALKPVEGVSADEDLQLRLVTRFVNESIYSLQDGILKTPVEGDIGAVFG
;
A
#
# COMPACT_ATOMS: atom_id res chain seq x y z
N MET A 1 5.92 4.20 9.76
CA MET A 1 5.18 5.01 8.75
C MET A 1 4.00 4.19 8.27
N GLY A 2 2.82 4.78 8.17
CA GLY A 2 1.64 4.09 7.63
C GLY A 2 1.73 3.94 6.10
N VAL A 3 1.00 2.95 5.55
CA VAL A 3 1.03 2.60 4.10
C VAL A 3 0.70 3.79 3.21
N ALA A 4 -0.33 4.57 3.53
CA ALA A 4 -0.73 5.74 2.75
C ALA A 4 0.38 6.80 2.69
N THR A 5 1.02 7.08 3.81
CA THR A 5 2.16 8.01 3.87
C THR A 5 3.36 7.47 3.10
N LEU A 6 3.63 6.17 3.18
CA LEU A 6 4.74 5.55 2.46
C LEU A 6 4.55 5.68 0.94
N ILE A 7 3.35 5.41 0.44
CA ILE A 7 3.03 5.53 -0.99
C ILE A 7 3.18 6.98 -1.45
N ASP A 8 2.75 7.96 -0.65
CA ASP A 8 2.91 9.38 -0.98
C ASP A 8 4.38 9.84 -0.96
N GLU A 9 5.22 9.28 -0.09
CA GLU A 9 6.66 9.59 -0.06
C GLU A 9 7.40 8.97 -1.26
N VAL A 10 7.13 7.71 -1.59
CA VAL A 10 7.74 7.01 -2.72
C VAL A 10 7.23 7.56 -4.06
N GLY A 11 5.98 7.91 -4.10
CA GLY A 11 5.23 8.37 -5.27
C GLY A 11 4.21 7.34 -5.74
N VAL A 12 2.98 7.80 -5.93
CA VAL A 12 1.85 6.95 -6.34
C VAL A 12 2.08 6.30 -7.72
N ASP A 13 2.75 6.99 -8.62
CA ASP A 13 3.13 6.46 -9.94
C ASP A 13 4.14 5.31 -9.83
N VAL A 14 5.12 5.42 -8.94
CA VAL A 14 6.07 4.35 -8.64
C VAL A 14 5.34 3.17 -8.02
N ALA A 15 4.48 3.41 -7.03
CA ALA A 15 3.67 2.37 -6.40
C ALA A 15 2.75 1.65 -7.41
N ALA A 16 2.15 2.37 -8.36
CA ALA A 16 1.33 1.79 -9.42
C ALA A 16 2.16 0.87 -10.34
N HIS A 17 3.36 1.28 -10.72
CA HIS A 17 4.29 0.47 -11.52
C HIS A 17 4.71 -0.80 -10.79
N VAL A 18 5.14 -0.65 -9.54
CA VAL A 18 5.54 -1.80 -8.70
C VAL A 18 4.38 -2.79 -8.53
N ALA A 19 3.17 -2.31 -8.26
CA ALA A 19 1.99 -3.17 -8.13
C ALA A 19 1.71 -3.94 -9.43
N GLU A 20 1.86 -3.30 -10.59
CA GLU A 20 1.67 -3.95 -11.88
C GLU A 20 2.75 -5.01 -12.16
N ASP A 21 4.02 -4.70 -11.89
CA ASP A 21 5.13 -5.61 -12.12
C ASP A 21 5.08 -6.81 -11.16
N LEU A 22 4.76 -6.60 -9.90
CA LEU A 22 4.55 -7.69 -8.95
C LEU A 22 3.35 -8.56 -9.33
N GLY A 23 2.27 -7.96 -9.82
CA GLY A 23 1.12 -8.70 -10.34
C GLY A 23 1.46 -9.59 -11.54
N LYS A 24 2.31 -9.09 -12.46
CA LYS A 24 2.80 -9.88 -13.60
C LYS A 24 3.75 -11.01 -13.15
N ALA A 25 4.64 -10.72 -12.19
CA ALA A 25 5.65 -11.68 -11.74
C ALA A 25 5.07 -12.81 -10.89
N PHE A 26 4.10 -12.52 -10.04
CA PHE A 26 3.60 -13.45 -9.02
C PHE A 26 2.12 -13.87 -9.21
N GLY A 27 1.42 -13.27 -10.17
CA GLY A 27 0.05 -13.65 -10.50
C GLY A 27 -0.90 -13.62 -9.30
N GLU A 28 -1.60 -14.72 -9.07
CA GLU A 28 -2.59 -14.83 -8.00
C GLU A 28 -2.04 -14.63 -6.60
N ARG A 29 -0.76 -14.88 -6.36
CA ARG A 29 -0.09 -14.60 -5.08
C ARG A 29 -0.19 -13.13 -4.70
N PHE A 30 -0.20 -12.21 -5.68
CA PHE A 30 -0.34 -10.77 -5.50
C PHE A 30 -1.74 -10.24 -5.85
N SER A 31 -2.72 -11.11 -5.99
CA SER A 31 -4.12 -10.72 -6.19
C SER A 31 -4.74 -10.10 -4.93
N GLY A 32 -5.86 -9.42 -5.10
CA GLY A 32 -6.67 -8.87 -4.00
C GLY A 32 -6.66 -7.34 -3.88
N GLY A 33 -5.72 -6.65 -4.51
CA GLY A 33 -5.77 -5.19 -4.71
C GLY A 33 -6.29 -4.84 -6.10
N ASN A 34 -6.91 -3.67 -6.23
CA ASN A 34 -7.31 -3.16 -7.53
C ASN A 34 -6.30 -2.10 -8.01
N PRO A 35 -5.42 -2.39 -8.99
CA PRO A 35 -4.41 -1.45 -9.47
C PRO A 35 -5.00 -0.20 -10.11
N GLU A 36 -6.26 -0.24 -10.54
CA GLU A 36 -6.95 0.90 -11.14
C GLU A 36 -7.15 2.08 -10.16
N VAL A 37 -7.12 1.81 -8.85
CA VAL A 37 -7.12 2.86 -7.83
C VAL A 37 -5.89 3.75 -7.98
N LEU A 38 -4.70 3.17 -8.00
CA LEU A 38 -3.44 3.91 -8.14
C LEU A 38 -3.33 4.58 -9.52
N LYS A 39 -3.74 3.90 -10.58
CA LYS A 39 -3.76 4.47 -11.93
C LYS A 39 -4.68 5.68 -12.02
N SER A 40 -5.84 5.63 -11.37
CA SER A 40 -6.78 6.76 -11.32
C SER A 40 -6.18 7.94 -10.55
N MET A 41 -5.44 7.70 -9.48
CA MET A 41 -4.72 8.73 -8.74
C MET A 41 -3.62 9.37 -9.61
N VAL A 42 -2.88 8.56 -10.36
CA VAL A 42 -1.87 9.06 -11.32
C VAL A 42 -2.50 9.95 -12.38
N ALA A 43 -3.62 9.51 -12.96
CA ALA A 43 -4.36 10.28 -13.95
C ALA A 43 -4.89 11.63 -13.40
N ALA A 44 -5.22 11.69 -12.11
CA ALA A 44 -5.61 12.90 -11.39
C ALA A 44 -4.41 13.74 -10.90
N ASN A 45 -3.19 13.39 -11.28
CA ASN A 45 -1.94 14.01 -10.79
C ASN A 45 -1.83 14.03 -9.26
N CYS A 46 -2.41 13.03 -8.58
CA CYS A 46 -2.26 12.79 -7.15
C CYS A 46 -1.06 11.88 -6.92
N LEU A 47 0.16 12.40 -7.13
CA LEU A 47 1.39 11.61 -7.14
C LEU A 47 2.10 11.53 -5.78
N GLY A 48 1.52 12.12 -4.74
CA GLY A 48 2.12 12.20 -3.42
C GLY A 48 2.85 13.51 -3.19
N ARG A 49 3.84 13.48 -2.30
CA ARG A 49 4.60 14.69 -1.89
C ARG A 49 5.17 15.46 -3.07
N LYS A 50 5.68 14.79 -4.08
CA LYS A 50 6.32 15.41 -5.25
C LYS A 50 5.39 16.30 -6.10
N SER A 51 4.08 16.03 -6.08
CA SER A 51 3.07 16.85 -6.75
C SER A 51 2.28 17.76 -5.79
N GLY A 52 2.64 17.75 -4.50
CA GLY A 52 1.94 18.50 -3.46
C GLY A 52 0.63 17.84 -3.01
N LYS A 53 0.19 16.77 -3.65
CA LYS A 53 -1.01 16.01 -3.29
C LYS A 53 -0.88 14.54 -3.67
N GLY A 54 -1.34 13.68 -2.79
CA GLY A 54 -1.45 12.25 -2.96
C GLY A 54 -2.67 11.76 -2.22
N MET A 55 -2.52 10.82 -1.30
CA MET A 55 -3.56 10.49 -0.32
C MET A 55 -3.79 11.63 0.67
N TYR A 56 -2.74 12.40 0.92
CA TYR A 56 -2.77 13.61 1.74
C TYR A 56 -2.39 14.84 0.92
N ILE A 57 -2.68 16.03 1.45
CA ILE A 57 -2.23 17.30 0.90
C ILE A 57 -0.89 17.70 1.56
N TYR A 58 0.04 18.19 0.76
CA TYR A 58 1.39 18.59 1.15
C TYR A 58 1.62 20.06 0.81
N ASP A 59 1.12 20.96 1.66
CA ASP A 59 1.23 22.41 1.50
C ASP A 59 2.48 23.02 2.13
N GLY A 60 3.38 22.17 2.63
CA GLY A 60 4.61 22.59 3.31
C GLY A 60 4.42 22.97 4.78
N GLY A 61 3.22 22.90 5.32
CA GLY A 61 2.93 23.13 6.74
C GLY A 61 3.58 22.09 7.67
N LYS A 62 3.88 22.52 8.89
CA LYS A 62 4.30 21.62 9.98
C LYS A 62 3.06 21.24 10.77
N GLY A 63 2.56 20.02 10.61
CA GLY A 63 1.38 19.55 11.35
C GLY A 63 0.73 18.32 10.73
N GLU A 64 -0.51 18.05 11.15
CA GLU A 64 -1.34 17.01 10.57
C GLU A 64 -1.62 17.32 9.10
N ARG A 65 -1.45 16.32 8.28
CA ARG A 65 -1.70 16.43 6.84
C ARG A 65 -3.17 16.15 6.57
N PRO A 66 -3.91 17.09 5.98
CA PRO A 66 -5.31 16.84 5.65
C PRO A 66 -5.42 15.78 4.56
N LEU A 67 -6.47 14.98 4.65
CA LEU A 67 -6.81 14.02 3.59
C LEU A 67 -7.12 14.78 2.30
N ASN A 68 -6.70 14.20 1.18
CA ASN A 68 -7.02 14.74 -0.13
C ASN A 68 -8.40 14.26 -0.58
N SER A 69 -9.36 15.18 -0.65
CA SER A 69 -10.74 14.85 -1.04
C SER A 69 -10.84 14.25 -2.45
N GLU A 70 -9.96 14.63 -3.37
CA GLU A 70 -9.92 14.05 -4.71
C GLU A 70 -9.54 12.57 -4.67
N SER A 71 -8.58 12.21 -3.82
CA SER A 71 -8.20 10.82 -3.59
C SER A 71 -9.32 10.03 -2.90
N GLU A 72 -10.01 10.63 -1.93
CA GLU A 72 -11.17 10.00 -1.30
C GLU A 72 -12.27 9.66 -2.31
N GLU A 73 -12.57 10.56 -3.23
CA GLU A 73 -13.55 10.31 -4.29
C GLU A 73 -13.12 9.21 -5.25
N ILE A 74 -11.82 9.09 -5.53
CA ILE A 74 -11.27 7.97 -6.29
C ILE A 74 -11.46 6.66 -5.51
N PHE A 75 -11.08 6.61 -4.24
CA PHE A 75 -11.25 5.40 -3.41
C PHE A 75 -12.72 4.98 -3.30
N LYS A 76 -13.65 5.91 -3.15
CA LYS A 76 -15.08 5.61 -3.08
C LYS A 76 -15.60 4.87 -4.31
N LYS A 77 -15.07 5.15 -5.52
CA LYS A 77 -15.45 4.45 -6.76
C LYS A 77 -15.09 2.97 -6.75
N PHE A 78 -14.04 2.60 -6.02
CA PHE A 78 -13.52 1.24 -5.94
C PHE A 78 -13.81 0.56 -4.59
N ALA A 79 -14.50 1.25 -3.69
CA ALA A 79 -14.79 0.73 -2.37
C ALA A 79 -15.66 -0.52 -2.44
N LEU A 80 -15.25 -1.57 -1.77
CA LEU A 80 -16.03 -2.79 -1.57
C LEU A 80 -16.92 -2.63 -0.35
N LYS A 81 -18.04 -3.34 -0.33
CA LYS A 81 -18.88 -3.39 0.86
C LYS A 81 -18.11 -4.04 2.00
N PRO A 82 -18.11 -3.43 3.21
CA PRO A 82 -17.54 -4.07 4.38
C PRO A 82 -18.15 -5.46 4.62
N VAL A 83 -17.31 -6.41 4.98
CA VAL A 83 -17.78 -7.76 5.36
C VAL A 83 -18.13 -7.72 6.85
N GLU A 84 -19.34 -8.14 7.17
CA GLU A 84 -19.83 -8.15 8.55
C GLU A 84 -18.95 -9.06 9.43
N GLY A 85 -18.62 -8.58 10.63
CA GLY A 85 -17.84 -9.31 11.63
C GLY A 85 -16.31 -9.30 11.43
N VAL A 86 -15.80 -8.74 10.33
CA VAL A 86 -14.35 -8.72 10.01
C VAL A 86 -13.91 -7.41 9.35
N SER A 87 -14.53 -6.31 9.69
CA SER A 87 -14.24 -4.98 9.10
C SER A 87 -14.00 -3.89 10.14
N ALA A 88 -13.70 -4.28 11.38
CA ALA A 88 -13.21 -3.34 12.39
C ALA A 88 -11.78 -2.87 12.05
N ASP A 89 -11.35 -1.76 12.64
CA ASP A 89 -10.01 -1.21 12.40
C ASP A 89 -8.90 -2.23 12.70
N GLU A 90 -9.06 -3.03 13.74
CA GLU A 90 -8.11 -4.11 14.09
C GLU A 90 -8.06 -5.20 13.01
N ASP A 91 -9.20 -5.56 12.41
CA ASP A 91 -9.25 -6.53 11.32
C ASP A 91 -8.53 -6.02 10.08
N LEU A 92 -8.67 -4.73 9.78
CA LEU A 92 -7.98 -4.09 8.66
C LEU A 92 -6.47 -4.06 8.88
N GLN A 93 -6.02 -3.72 10.10
CA GLN A 93 -4.61 -3.76 10.49
C GLN A 93 -4.04 -5.19 10.38
N LEU A 94 -4.73 -6.18 10.93
CA LEU A 94 -4.34 -7.58 10.85
C LEU A 94 -4.25 -8.07 9.41
N ARG A 95 -5.16 -7.65 8.55
CA ARG A 95 -5.13 -8.01 7.13
C ARG A 95 -3.87 -7.51 6.43
N LEU A 96 -3.44 -6.28 6.70
CA LEU A 96 -2.20 -5.73 6.15
C LEU A 96 -0.96 -6.45 6.70
N VAL A 97 -0.90 -6.65 8.03
CA VAL A 97 0.21 -7.34 8.69
C VAL A 97 0.30 -8.79 8.23
N THR A 98 -0.82 -9.49 8.14
CA THR A 98 -0.86 -10.90 7.70
C THR A 98 -0.33 -11.06 6.28
N ARG A 99 -0.59 -10.10 5.40
CA ARG A 99 -0.03 -10.12 4.04
C ARG A 99 1.50 -10.09 4.08
N PHE A 100 2.08 -9.20 4.85
CA PHE A 100 3.52 -9.10 5.03
C PHE A 100 4.12 -10.37 5.65
N VAL A 101 3.49 -10.90 6.70
CA VAL A 101 3.93 -12.15 7.35
C VAL A 101 3.90 -13.33 6.38
N ASN A 102 2.84 -13.48 5.60
CA ASN A 102 2.73 -14.55 4.61
C ASN A 102 3.84 -14.49 3.57
N GLU A 103 4.17 -13.30 3.05
CA GLU A 103 5.28 -13.15 2.09
C GLU A 103 6.64 -13.49 2.72
N SER A 104 6.84 -13.15 3.98
CA SER A 104 8.05 -13.54 4.73
C SER A 104 8.16 -15.06 4.89
N ILE A 105 7.04 -15.73 5.18
CA ILE A 105 6.98 -17.19 5.29
C ILE A 105 7.26 -17.86 3.93
N TYR A 106 6.67 -17.35 2.86
CA TYR A 106 6.96 -17.85 1.50
C TYR A 106 8.42 -17.67 1.14
N SER A 107 9.02 -16.54 1.49
CA SER A 107 10.46 -16.30 1.26
C SER A 107 11.35 -17.28 2.01
N LEU A 108 10.94 -17.72 3.20
CA LEU A 108 11.62 -18.81 3.93
C LEU A 108 11.41 -20.18 3.24
N GLN A 109 10.20 -20.49 2.83
CA GLN A 109 9.88 -21.76 2.15
C GLN A 109 10.62 -21.88 0.80
N ASP A 110 10.72 -20.79 0.07
CA ASP A 110 11.41 -20.72 -1.23
C ASP A 110 12.94 -20.67 -1.07
N GLY A 111 13.45 -20.63 0.17
CA GLY A 111 14.89 -20.60 0.44
C GLY A 111 15.56 -19.26 0.13
N ILE A 112 14.81 -18.20 -0.09
CA ILE A 112 15.31 -16.82 -0.27
C ILE A 112 15.89 -16.32 1.05
N LEU A 113 15.15 -16.50 2.15
CA LEU A 113 15.64 -16.31 3.51
C LEU A 113 16.14 -17.65 4.04
N LYS A 114 17.29 -17.66 4.69
CA LYS A 114 17.88 -18.87 5.28
C LYS A 114 17.35 -19.13 6.68
N THR A 115 17.02 -18.07 7.41
CA THR A 115 16.52 -18.13 8.79
C THR A 115 15.43 -17.07 9.01
N PRO A 116 14.53 -17.30 9.99
CA PRO A 116 13.55 -16.28 10.38
C PRO A 116 14.20 -14.96 10.82
N VAL A 117 15.35 -15.04 11.49
CA VAL A 117 16.11 -13.88 11.97
C VAL A 117 16.54 -12.95 10.83
N GLU A 118 16.92 -13.51 9.67
CA GLU A 118 17.24 -12.69 8.50
C GLU A 118 16.01 -11.90 8.00
N GLY A 119 14.84 -12.51 8.05
CA GLY A 119 13.59 -11.86 7.72
C GLY A 119 13.25 -10.73 8.70
N ASP A 120 13.38 -10.98 10.01
CA ASP A 120 13.12 -9.98 11.04
C ASP A 120 14.08 -8.77 10.91
N ILE A 121 15.37 -9.04 10.68
CA ILE A 121 16.36 -7.98 10.47
C ILE A 121 16.05 -7.19 9.20
N GLY A 122 15.71 -7.86 8.10
CA GLY A 122 15.32 -7.21 6.86
C GLY A 122 14.08 -6.32 7.02
N ALA A 123 13.10 -6.78 7.78
CA ALA A 123 11.88 -6.03 8.05
C ALA A 123 12.11 -4.76 8.90
N VAL A 124 13.11 -4.78 9.79
CA VAL A 124 13.43 -3.64 10.69
C VAL A 124 14.32 -2.61 10.00
N PHE A 125 15.26 -3.04 9.18
CA PHE A 125 16.31 -2.21 8.60
C PHE A 125 16.20 -1.98 7.09
N GLY A 126 15.25 -2.63 6.43
CA GLY A 126 14.99 -2.55 4.98
C GLY A 126 14.09 -1.41 4.52
#